data_ad2df3af1b3948bc736fbd81e1977f92
#
_entry.id   ad2df3af1b3948bc736fbd81e1977f92
#
_cell.length_a   1.000
_cell.length_b   1.000
_cell.length_c   1.000
_cell.angle_alpha   90.00
_cell.angle_beta   90.00
_cell.angle_gamma   90.00
#
_symmetry.space_group_name_H-M   'P 1'
#
loop_
_entity.id
_entity.type
_entity.pdbx_description
1 polymer ?
#
loop_
_entity_poly.entity_id
_entity_poly.type
_entity_poly.pdbx_seq_one_letter_code
_entity_poly.pdbx_strand_id
1 'polypeptide(L)'
;VTLFIWFVIYSFLGWVWETTFCSIRAGHFINRGFLNGPVIPVYGFGAVFVMLAMSFFRSSAIPTHLPYVDIPLVFFGGLVICTLLEYVTAVILESAFHIRWWDYSKQKFNFQGRICLKSALFFGLMSVVIIYIVQPLVSNVTVSIPADIANPLALVFLVLFAADLAVTLSSLL
;
A
#
# COMPACT_ATOMS: atom_id res chain seq x y z
N VAL A 1 1.32 0.87 17.64
CA VAL A 1 0.10 1.64 17.33
C VAL A 1 0.31 2.53 16.13
N THR A 2 1.30 3.43 16.14
CA THR A 2 1.55 4.42 15.06
C THR A 2 1.68 3.78 13.68
N LEU A 3 2.48 2.71 13.52
CA LEU A 3 2.61 1.99 12.26
C LEU A 3 1.28 1.41 11.77
N PHE A 4 0.43 0.94 12.69
CA PHE A 4 -0.89 0.42 12.33
C PHE A 4 -1.84 1.56 11.88
N ILE A 5 -1.80 2.73 12.54
CA ILE A 5 -2.56 3.91 12.10
C ILE A 5 -2.10 4.34 10.70
N TRP A 6 -0.80 4.36 10.43
CA TRP A 6 -0.28 4.63 9.08
C TRP A 6 -0.76 3.59 8.07
N PHE A 7 -0.72 2.30 8.41
CA PHE A 7 -1.26 1.24 7.58
C PHE A 7 -2.74 1.51 7.20
N VAL A 8 -3.57 1.89 8.17
CA VAL A 8 -4.99 2.22 7.93
C VAL A 8 -5.13 3.42 7.00
N ILE A 9 -4.40 4.52 7.28
CA ILE A 9 -4.43 5.73 6.45
C ILE A 9 -4.03 5.43 5.01
N TYR A 10 -2.92 4.72 4.80
CA TYR A 10 -2.46 4.40 3.45
C TYR A 10 -3.34 3.37 2.74
N SER A 11 -3.96 2.45 3.46
CA SER A 11 -4.98 1.55 2.89
C SER A 11 -6.20 2.33 2.40
N PHE A 12 -6.63 3.34 3.13
CA PHE A 12 -7.72 4.23 2.74
C PHE A 12 -7.32 5.13 1.55
N LEU A 13 -6.16 5.78 1.61
CA LEU A 13 -5.67 6.61 0.50
C LEU A 13 -5.50 5.80 -0.80
N GLY A 14 -5.02 4.56 -0.71
CA GLY A 14 -4.94 3.64 -1.83
C GLY A 14 -6.32 3.32 -2.41
N TRP A 15 -7.31 3.10 -1.56
CA TRP A 15 -8.69 2.89 -1.97
C TRP A 15 -9.27 4.14 -2.67
N VAL A 16 -9.07 5.33 -2.13
CA VAL A 16 -9.50 6.59 -2.75
C VAL A 16 -8.87 6.72 -4.14
N TRP A 17 -7.57 6.48 -4.27
CA TRP A 17 -6.86 6.56 -5.53
C TRP A 17 -7.41 5.58 -6.59
N GLU A 18 -7.47 4.29 -6.26
CA GLU A 18 -7.92 3.27 -7.20
C GLU A 18 -9.40 3.40 -7.57
N THR A 19 -10.25 3.61 -6.57
CA THR A 19 -11.69 3.77 -6.78
C THR A 19 -11.98 4.99 -7.65
N THR A 20 -11.32 6.12 -7.40
CA THR A 20 -11.45 7.33 -8.21
C THR A 20 -10.99 7.08 -9.64
N PHE A 21 -9.79 6.53 -9.82
CA PHE A 21 -9.24 6.24 -11.14
C PHE A 21 -10.10 5.28 -11.97
N CYS A 22 -10.56 4.19 -11.35
CA CYS A 22 -11.40 3.20 -12.03
C CYS A 22 -12.80 3.75 -12.32
N SER A 23 -13.39 4.52 -11.40
CA SER A 23 -14.72 5.10 -11.57
C SER A 23 -14.75 6.16 -12.68
N ILE A 24 -13.73 7.00 -12.77
CA ILE A 24 -13.60 8.00 -13.87
C ILE A 24 -13.54 7.27 -15.23
N ARG A 25 -12.75 6.20 -15.33
CA ARG A 25 -12.62 5.46 -16.59
C ARG A 25 -13.88 4.71 -16.99
N ALA A 26 -14.67 4.27 -16.02
CA ALA A 26 -15.90 3.50 -16.24
C ALA A 26 -17.14 4.40 -16.43
N GLY A 27 -17.08 5.67 -16.03
CA GLY A 27 -18.23 6.55 -16.04
C GLY A 27 -19.28 6.29 -14.95
N HIS A 28 -18.98 5.40 -13.99
CA HIS A 28 -19.82 5.11 -12.83
C HIS A 28 -18.95 4.71 -11.64
N PHE A 29 -19.53 4.75 -10.43
CA PHE A 29 -18.81 4.38 -9.22
C PHE A 29 -18.45 2.88 -9.21
N ILE A 30 -17.16 2.59 -9.02
CA ILE A 30 -16.64 1.23 -8.85
C ILE A 30 -15.90 1.20 -7.51
N ASN A 31 -16.46 0.46 -6.53
CA ASN A 31 -15.70 0.16 -5.31
C ASN A 31 -14.57 -0.80 -5.65
N ARG A 32 -13.33 -0.37 -5.43
CA ARG A 32 -12.14 -1.20 -5.66
C ARG A 32 -11.61 -1.69 -4.33
N GLY A 33 -11.09 -2.90 -4.34
CA GLY A 33 -10.49 -3.53 -3.18
C GLY A 33 -11.00 -4.94 -2.95
N PHE A 34 -10.20 -5.73 -2.27
CA PHE A 34 -10.57 -7.09 -1.87
C PHE A 34 -11.60 -7.07 -0.74
N LEU A 35 -11.52 -6.08 0.15
CA LEU A 35 -12.45 -5.87 1.25
C LEU A 35 -13.68 -5.10 0.80
N ASN A 36 -14.79 -5.24 1.54
CA ASN A 36 -16.03 -4.50 1.25
C ASN A 36 -15.93 -3.02 1.64
N GLY A 37 -15.16 -2.72 2.70
CA GLY A 37 -14.94 -1.37 3.19
C GLY A 37 -13.99 -0.54 2.29
N PRO A 38 -13.90 0.77 2.59
CA PRO A 38 -13.12 1.71 1.80
C PRO A 38 -11.61 1.62 2.10
N VAL A 39 -11.04 0.42 1.96
CA VAL A 39 -9.63 0.16 2.24
C VAL A 39 -9.04 -0.87 1.29
N ILE A 40 -7.80 -0.67 0.88
CA ILE A 40 -7.01 -1.62 0.10
C ILE A 40 -5.70 -1.92 0.87
N PRO A 41 -5.65 -3.01 1.64
CA PRO A 41 -4.54 -3.30 2.56
C PRO A 41 -3.16 -3.35 1.90
N VAL A 42 -3.05 -3.76 0.64
CA VAL A 42 -1.76 -3.84 -0.07
C VAL A 42 -1.04 -2.49 -0.14
N TYR A 43 -1.78 -1.37 -0.22
CA TYR A 43 -1.19 -0.03 -0.18
C TYR A 43 -0.67 0.32 1.21
N GLY A 44 -1.41 -0.06 2.25
CA GLY A 44 -0.98 0.09 3.64
C GLY A 44 0.32 -0.68 3.93
N PHE A 45 0.37 -1.95 3.53
CA PHE A 45 1.59 -2.76 3.67
C PHE A 45 2.74 -2.18 2.86
N GLY A 46 2.51 -1.76 1.60
CA GLY A 46 3.52 -1.15 0.76
C GLY A 46 4.15 0.08 1.40
N ALA A 47 3.33 1.02 1.85
CA ALA A 47 3.80 2.23 2.52
C ALA A 47 4.59 1.92 3.80
N VAL A 48 4.05 1.07 4.68
CA VAL A 48 4.72 0.71 5.95
C VAL A 48 6.06 0.00 5.69
N PHE A 49 6.13 -0.94 4.76
CA PHE A 49 7.37 -1.66 4.46
C PHE A 49 8.43 -0.76 3.82
N VAL A 50 8.04 0.16 2.94
CA VAL A 50 8.97 1.15 2.40
C VAL A 50 9.50 2.05 3.52
N MET A 51 8.64 2.53 4.43
CA MET A 51 9.07 3.34 5.58
C MET A 51 10.01 2.60 6.52
N LEU A 52 9.72 1.34 6.83
CA LEU A 52 10.59 0.51 7.67
C LEU A 52 11.94 0.25 7.01
N ALA A 53 11.96 -0.06 5.71
CA ALA A 53 13.19 -0.24 4.96
C ALA A 53 14.03 1.06 4.93
N MET A 54 13.40 2.21 4.68
CA MET A 54 14.10 3.50 4.71
C MET A 54 14.62 3.85 6.10
N SER A 55 13.86 3.55 7.15
CA SER A 55 14.33 3.73 8.54
C SER A 55 15.57 2.87 8.81
N PHE A 56 15.57 1.62 8.37
CA PHE A 56 16.74 0.73 8.49
C PHE A 56 17.96 1.26 7.74
N PHE A 57 17.80 1.67 6.47
CA PHE A 57 18.90 2.20 5.68
C PHE A 57 19.45 3.51 6.25
N ARG A 58 18.59 4.39 6.77
CA ARG A 58 19.00 5.65 7.40
C ARG A 58 19.73 5.46 8.75
N SER A 59 19.46 4.34 9.44
CA SER A 59 20.20 3.97 10.65
C SER A 59 21.54 3.29 10.37
N SER A 60 21.78 2.88 9.11
CA SER A 60 23.01 2.25 8.66
C SER A 60 24.07 3.30 8.26
N ALA A 61 25.31 2.86 7.98
CA ALA A 61 26.42 3.74 7.59
C ALA A 61 26.29 4.36 6.18
N ILE A 62 25.16 4.20 5.51
CA ILE A 62 24.89 4.78 4.20
C ILE A 62 24.60 6.28 4.38
N PRO A 63 25.24 7.18 3.64
CA PRO A 63 25.01 8.62 3.76
C PRO A 63 23.68 9.04 3.09
N THR A 64 22.57 8.64 3.69
CA THR A 64 21.21 8.88 3.18
C THR A 64 20.72 10.32 3.36
N HIS A 65 21.48 11.16 4.06
CA HIS A 65 21.19 12.60 4.19
C HIS A 65 21.44 13.40 2.90
N LEU A 66 22.06 12.77 1.89
CA LEU A 66 22.33 13.39 0.59
C LEU A 66 21.20 13.05 -0.39
N PRO A 67 20.45 14.04 -0.96
CA PRO A 67 19.28 13.79 -1.81
C PRO A 67 19.58 12.90 -3.03
N TYR A 68 20.78 13.01 -3.60
CA TYR A 68 21.19 12.18 -4.75
C TYR A 68 21.45 10.70 -4.38
N VAL A 69 21.52 10.38 -3.09
CA VAL A 69 21.58 8.97 -2.58
C VAL A 69 20.22 8.54 -2.09
N ASP A 70 19.55 9.36 -1.28
CA ASP A 70 18.30 9.02 -0.61
C ASP A 70 17.13 8.86 -1.62
N ILE A 71 16.99 9.78 -2.59
CA ILE A 71 15.91 9.70 -3.58
C ILE A 71 15.98 8.43 -4.44
N PRO A 72 17.12 8.07 -5.08
CA PRO A 72 17.25 6.80 -5.78
C PRO A 72 17.02 5.59 -4.87
N LEU A 73 17.50 5.62 -3.62
CA LEU A 73 17.30 4.54 -2.67
C LEU A 73 15.81 4.31 -2.37
N VAL A 74 15.05 5.39 -2.13
CA VAL A 74 13.60 5.34 -1.94
C VAL A 74 12.90 4.84 -3.20
N PHE A 75 13.30 5.32 -4.37
CA PHE A 75 12.71 4.92 -5.65
C PHE A 75 12.91 3.41 -5.91
N PHE A 76 14.16 2.94 -5.88
CA PHE A 76 14.44 1.53 -6.17
C PHE A 76 13.99 0.60 -5.05
N GLY A 77 14.10 1.01 -3.79
CA GLY A 77 13.56 0.28 -2.65
C GLY A 77 12.04 0.13 -2.73
N GLY A 78 11.34 1.20 -3.00
CA GLY A 78 9.89 1.19 -3.18
C GLY A 78 9.45 0.37 -4.39
N LEU A 79 10.18 0.50 -5.53
CA LEU A 79 9.97 -0.33 -6.71
C LEU A 79 10.03 -1.82 -6.38
N VAL A 80 11.09 -2.26 -5.70
CA VAL A 80 11.28 -3.67 -5.36
C VAL A 80 10.25 -4.14 -4.35
N ILE A 81 10.07 -3.42 -3.24
CA ILE A 81 9.17 -3.81 -2.14
C ILE A 81 7.72 -3.89 -2.63
N CYS A 82 7.22 -2.85 -3.31
CA CYS A 82 5.83 -2.83 -3.75
C CYS A 82 5.56 -3.83 -4.88
N THR A 83 6.53 -4.04 -5.79
CA THR A 83 6.39 -5.07 -6.84
C THR A 83 6.37 -6.48 -6.25
N LEU A 84 7.19 -6.77 -5.25
CA LEU A 84 7.14 -8.05 -4.54
C LEU A 84 5.82 -8.25 -3.81
N LEU A 85 5.29 -7.22 -3.14
CA LEU A 85 3.97 -7.26 -2.50
C LEU A 85 2.86 -7.49 -3.51
N GLU A 86 2.88 -6.78 -4.65
CA GLU A 86 1.92 -6.98 -5.73
C GLU A 86 1.97 -8.42 -6.24
N TYR A 87 3.15 -8.97 -6.48
CA TYR A 87 3.33 -10.35 -6.93
C TYR A 87 2.80 -11.36 -5.91
N VAL A 88 3.21 -11.24 -4.63
CA VAL A 88 2.75 -12.13 -3.55
C VAL A 88 1.24 -12.07 -3.37
N THR A 89 0.65 -10.87 -3.40
CA THR A 89 -0.80 -10.69 -3.32
C THR A 89 -1.51 -11.37 -4.48
N ALA A 90 -1.01 -11.22 -5.72
CA ALA A 90 -1.57 -11.90 -6.89
C ALA A 90 -1.52 -13.43 -6.74
N VAL A 91 -0.38 -13.97 -6.28
CA VAL A 91 -0.23 -15.42 -6.06
C VAL A 91 -1.20 -15.92 -4.99
N ILE A 92 -1.36 -15.20 -3.88
CA ILE A 92 -2.30 -15.58 -2.81
C ILE A 92 -3.74 -15.57 -3.34
N LEU A 93 -4.17 -14.51 -4.05
CA LEU A 93 -5.54 -14.41 -4.57
C LEU A 93 -5.83 -15.49 -5.62
N GLU A 94 -4.88 -15.79 -6.50
CA GLU A 94 -5.04 -16.83 -7.50
C GLU A 94 -5.04 -18.24 -6.89
N SER A 95 -4.15 -18.52 -5.92
CA SER A 95 -4.01 -19.86 -5.35
C SER A 95 -5.11 -20.19 -4.33
N ALA A 96 -5.51 -19.23 -3.50
CA ALA A 96 -6.49 -19.46 -2.44
C ALA A 96 -7.94 -19.26 -2.90
N PHE A 97 -8.18 -18.31 -3.81
CA PHE A 97 -9.54 -17.89 -4.19
C PHE A 97 -9.82 -18.04 -5.68
N HIS A 98 -8.84 -18.47 -6.50
CA HIS A 98 -8.95 -18.56 -7.95
C HIS A 98 -9.36 -17.24 -8.63
N ILE A 99 -9.03 -16.11 -8.01
CA ILE A 99 -9.39 -14.77 -8.46
C ILE A 99 -8.16 -14.07 -9.01
N ARG A 100 -8.25 -13.55 -10.23
CA ARG A 100 -7.26 -12.66 -10.83
C ARG A 100 -7.78 -11.23 -10.76
N TRP A 101 -7.27 -10.45 -9.82
CA TRP A 101 -7.74 -9.08 -9.55
C TRP A 101 -7.26 -8.07 -10.58
N TRP A 102 -6.08 -8.31 -11.17
CA TRP A 102 -5.50 -7.55 -12.28
C TRP A 102 -4.77 -8.50 -13.23
N ASP A 103 -4.61 -8.08 -14.49
CA ASP A 103 -3.92 -8.85 -15.51
C ASP A 103 -3.04 -7.95 -16.39
N TYR A 104 -1.74 -8.14 -16.28
CA TYR A 104 -0.74 -7.44 -17.08
C TYR A 104 -0.23 -8.26 -18.27
N SER A 105 -0.87 -9.35 -18.65
CA SER A 105 -0.40 -10.23 -19.74
C SER A 105 -0.21 -9.48 -21.07
N LYS A 106 -0.98 -8.40 -21.29
CA LYS A 106 -0.87 -7.53 -22.47
C LYS A 106 0.20 -6.43 -22.35
N GLN A 107 0.79 -6.26 -21.16
CA GLN A 107 1.83 -5.24 -20.93
C GLN A 107 3.21 -5.76 -21.32
N LYS A 108 4.05 -4.87 -21.88
CA LYS A 108 5.46 -5.20 -22.15
C LYS A 108 6.21 -5.41 -20.83
N PHE A 109 7.17 -6.34 -20.83
CA PHE A 109 7.98 -6.70 -19.65
C PHE A 109 7.12 -7.08 -18.44
N ASN A 110 6.06 -7.87 -18.68
CA ASN A 110 5.32 -8.50 -17.59
C ASN A 110 5.97 -9.83 -17.18
N PHE A 111 5.76 -10.21 -15.93
CA PHE A 111 6.11 -11.52 -15.42
C PHE A 111 4.84 -12.26 -14.99
N GLN A 112 4.52 -13.34 -15.69
CA GLN A 112 3.32 -14.17 -15.48
C GLN A 112 1.98 -13.39 -15.53
N GLY A 113 1.95 -12.19 -16.12
CA GLY A 113 0.79 -11.30 -16.11
C GLY A 113 0.45 -10.71 -14.73
N ARG A 114 1.22 -11.02 -13.68
CA ARG A 114 0.97 -10.59 -12.29
C ARG A 114 1.62 -9.25 -11.98
N ILE A 115 2.80 -8.99 -12.52
CA ILE A 115 3.55 -7.74 -12.36
C ILE A 115 4.08 -7.28 -13.73
N CYS A 116 4.37 -6.00 -13.87
CA CYS A 116 5.00 -5.47 -15.08
C CYS A 116 5.95 -4.30 -14.76
N LEU A 117 6.89 -4.02 -15.68
CA LEU A 117 7.85 -2.92 -15.51
C LEU A 117 7.15 -1.57 -15.34
N LYS A 118 6.03 -1.33 -16.02
CA LYS A 118 5.28 -0.07 -15.93
C LYS A 118 4.72 0.15 -14.52
N SER A 119 4.12 -0.88 -13.90
CA SER A 119 3.62 -0.77 -12.53
C SER A 119 4.77 -0.64 -11.52
N ALA A 120 5.87 -1.38 -11.73
CA ALA A 120 7.05 -1.29 -10.88
C ALA A 120 7.66 0.11 -10.84
N LEU A 121 7.85 0.75 -12.01
CA LEU A 121 8.34 2.13 -12.10
C LEU A 121 7.37 3.13 -11.45
N PHE A 122 6.06 2.92 -11.62
CA PHE A 122 5.05 3.73 -10.97
C PHE A 122 5.13 3.61 -9.43
N PHE A 123 5.31 2.41 -8.88
CA PHE A 123 5.50 2.20 -7.45
C PHE A 123 6.76 2.88 -6.92
N GLY A 124 7.87 2.81 -7.66
CA GLY A 124 9.08 3.56 -7.31
C GLY A 124 8.83 5.07 -7.20
N LEU A 125 8.16 5.65 -8.20
CA LEU A 125 7.81 7.07 -8.21
C LEU A 125 6.86 7.42 -7.05
N MET A 126 5.82 6.63 -6.85
CA MET A 126 4.86 6.86 -5.76
C MET A 126 5.50 6.71 -4.39
N SER A 127 6.49 5.84 -4.22
CA SER A 127 7.25 5.74 -2.97
C SER A 127 8.01 7.02 -2.66
N VAL A 128 8.59 7.68 -3.65
CA VAL A 128 9.23 9.00 -3.47
C VAL A 128 8.18 10.04 -3.04
N VAL A 129 7.03 10.10 -3.72
CA VAL A 129 5.93 11.02 -3.36
C VAL A 129 5.45 10.75 -1.93
N ILE A 130 5.24 9.47 -1.58
CA ILE A 130 4.80 9.09 -0.24
C ILE A 130 5.81 9.53 0.81
N ILE A 131 7.08 9.20 0.67
CA ILE A 131 8.11 9.47 1.68
C ILE A 131 8.38 10.97 1.88
N TYR A 132 8.38 11.75 0.79
CA TYR A 132 8.78 13.17 0.88
C TYR A 132 7.61 14.15 0.97
N ILE A 133 6.41 13.77 0.54
CA ILE A 133 5.25 14.68 0.52
C ILE A 133 4.17 14.19 1.48
N VAL A 134 3.70 12.94 1.31
CA VAL A 134 2.53 12.47 2.05
C VAL A 134 2.88 12.12 3.50
N GLN A 135 3.97 11.39 3.72
CA GLN A 135 4.37 10.93 5.05
C GLN A 135 4.66 12.06 6.05
N PRO A 136 5.30 13.17 5.70
CA PRO A 136 5.43 14.29 6.62
C PRO A 136 4.08 14.83 7.10
N LEU A 137 3.09 14.93 6.20
CA LEU A 137 1.74 15.39 6.54
C LEU A 137 1.03 14.38 7.45
N VAL A 138 1.07 13.10 7.10
CA VAL A 138 0.48 12.01 7.90
C VAL A 138 1.15 11.93 9.28
N SER A 139 2.48 12.04 9.34
CA SER A 139 3.24 12.01 10.58
C SER A 139 2.87 13.19 11.50
N ASN A 140 2.79 14.41 10.97
CA ASN A 140 2.41 15.58 11.75
C ASN A 140 1.02 15.42 12.39
N VAL A 141 0.06 14.84 11.68
CA VAL A 141 -1.28 14.58 12.21
C VAL A 141 -1.24 13.46 13.25
N THR A 142 -0.58 12.35 12.95
CA THR A 142 -0.61 11.16 13.81
C THR A 142 0.21 11.28 15.09
N VAL A 143 1.33 12.03 15.07
CA VAL A 143 2.14 12.31 16.27
C VAL A 143 1.39 13.19 17.26
N SER A 144 0.47 14.03 16.78
CA SER A 144 -0.36 14.89 17.62
C SER A 144 -1.50 14.15 18.33
N ILE A 145 -1.77 12.88 18.01
CA ILE A 145 -2.82 12.08 18.63
C ILE A 145 -2.31 11.53 19.98
N PRO A 146 -2.92 11.89 21.12
CA PRO A 146 -2.54 11.34 22.42
C PRO A 146 -2.72 9.83 22.48
N ALA A 147 -1.89 9.13 23.27
CA ALA A 147 -1.90 7.67 23.33
C ALA A 147 -3.24 7.08 23.85
N ASP A 148 -3.92 7.80 24.72
CA ASP A 148 -5.25 7.47 25.25
C ASP A 148 -6.35 7.50 24.17
N ILE A 149 -6.14 8.23 23.08
CA ILE A 149 -7.01 8.23 21.89
C ILE A 149 -6.49 7.25 20.83
N ALA A 150 -5.18 7.25 20.58
CA ALA A 150 -4.57 6.42 19.53
C ALA A 150 -4.78 4.90 19.75
N ASN A 151 -4.69 4.45 21.01
CA ASN A 151 -4.84 3.03 21.35
C ASN A 151 -6.27 2.52 21.10
N PRO A 152 -7.34 3.12 21.63
CA PRO A 152 -8.70 2.67 21.34
C PRO A 152 -9.07 2.84 19.86
N LEU A 153 -8.59 3.90 19.20
CA LEU A 153 -8.80 4.11 17.76
C LEU A 153 -8.19 2.96 16.94
N ALA A 154 -6.96 2.58 17.24
CA ALA A 154 -6.30 1.44 16.59
C ALA A 154 -7.06 0.13 16.82
N LEU A 155 -7.56 -0.10 18.04
CA LEU A 155 -8.37 -1.28 18.34
C LEU A 155 -9.67 -1.31 17.53
N VAL A 156 -10.38 -0.18 17.43
CA VAL A 156 -11.59 -0.07 16.61
C VAL A 156 -11.29 -0.41 15.15
N PHE A 157 -10.25 0.17 14.56
CA PHE A 157 -9.87 -0.16 13.19
C PHE A 157 -9.47 -1.62 13.03
N LEU A 158 -8.74 -2.20 13.98
CA LEU A 158 -8.39 -3.62 13.94
C LEU A 158 -9.63 -4.52 13.91
N VAL A 159 -10.62 -4.23 14.76
CA VAL A 159 -11.89 -4.97 14.80
C VAL A 159 -12.66 -4.79 13.48
N LEU A 160 -12.73 -3.58 12.94
CA LEU A 160 -13.38 -3.32 11.66
C LEU A 160 -12.71 -4.07 10.50
N PHE A 161 -11.38 -4.04 10.43
CA PHE A 161 -10.62 -4.81 9.42
C PHE A 161 -10.85 -6.32 9.56
N ALA A 162 -10.82 -6.84 10.78
CA ALA A 162 -11.04 -8.27 11.03
C ALA A 162 -12.47 -8.69 10.67
N ALA A 163 -13.47 -7.88 11.01
CA ALA A 163 -14.86 -8.14 10.67
C ALA A 163 -15.09 -8.11 9.15
N ASP A 164 -14.57 -7.09 8.46
CA ASP A 164 -14.69 -6.98 7.01
C ASP A 164 -13.98 -8.13 6.30
N LEU A 165 -12.77 -8.50 6.76
CA LEU A 165 -12.05 -9.65 6.23
C LEU A 165 -12.83 -10.95 6.42
N ALA A 166 -13.43 -11.16 7.61
CA ALA A 166 -14.23 -12.35 7.88
C ALA A 166 -15.47 -12.43 6.97
N VAL A 167 -16.17 -11.30 6.77
CA VAL A 167 -17.33 -11.21 5.86
C VAL A 167 -16.89 -11.47 4.41
N THR A 168 -15.79 -10.85 3.97
CA THR A 168 -15.26 -11.03 2.61
C THR A 168 -14.88 -12.49 2.36
N LEU A 169 -14.14 -13.11 3.30
CA LEU A 169 -13.74 -14.51 3.17
C LEU A 169 -14.95 -15.46 3.17
N SER A 170 -15.95 -15.22 4.02
CA SER A 170 -17.18 -16.05 4.06
C SER A 170 -18.01 -15.94 2.77
N SER A 171 -17.87 -14.86 2.02
CA SER A 171 -18.54 -14.69 0.73
C SER A 171 -17.80 -15.30 -0.45
N LEU A 172 -16.53 -15.68 -0.27
CA LEU A 172 -15.67 -16.26 -1.30
C LEU A 172 -15.51 -17.79 -1.18
N LEU A 173 -15.83 -18.32 0.00
CA LEU A 173 -15.81 -19.77 0.31
C LEU A 173 -17.18 -20.40 0.12
#